data_93816e928ffc313598d083929769bf17
#
_entry.id   93816e928ffc313598d083929769bf17
#
_cell.length_a   1.000
_cell.length_b   1.000
_cell.length_c   1.000
_cell.angle_alpha   90.00
_cell.angle_beta   90.00
_cell.angle_gamma   90.00
#
_symmetry.space_group_name_H-M   'P 1'
#
loop_
_entity.id
_entity.type
_entity.pdbx_description
1 polymer ?
#
loop_
_entity_poly.entity_id
_entity_poly.type
_entity_poly.pdbx_seq_one_letter_code
_entity_poly.pdbx_strand_id
1 'polypeptide(L)'
;METFYTCRNDRAFKEVFLNPNNSDLLKALLEFILKIKIDKLEIKKTELLSGNVNIKDKRVDAIVHTGNKKIEIEINSQNKDYLHTRSTAYICNIYQSNASVWDTYNEDTDIIQVNLTWGLGRNNDEMKIYKIMNEKGELYVKNFIIYEINMDYYDKIWYSKNEEEIKKNQYMIMLDLDKKELKNMPKDKIVDKYITNVTIVNNDPEFQKYMSEEEDKKKIQNSLLSEAKEEGISQGISQGYTSGI
;
A
#
# COMPACT_ATOMS: atom_id res chain seq x y z
N MET A 1 -17.80 -6.71 -20.14
CA MET A 1 -16.64 -7.54 -19.73
C MET A 1 -16.39 -7.16 -18.27
N GLU A 2 -16.44 -8.12 -17.36
CA GLU A 2 -16.16 -7.82 -15.94
C GLU A 2 -14.70 -7.37 -15.80
N THR A 3 -14.49 -6.28 -15.04
CA THR A 3 -13.16 -5.75 -14.78
C THR A 3 -12.44 -6.66 -13.79
N PHE A 4 -11.18 -7.00 -14.07
CA PHE A 4 -10.33 -7.75 -13.15
C PHE A 4 -9.49 -6.77 -12.34
N TYR A 5 -9.64 -6.80 -11.02
CA TYR A 5 -8.91 -5.94 -10.10
C TYR A 5 -7.71 -6.67 -9.53
N THR A 6 -6.52 -6.15 -9.79
CA THR A 6 -5.24 -6.62 -9.22
C THR A 6 -5.08 -6.12 -7.79
N CYS A 7 -4.11 -6.64 -7.05
CA CYS A 7 -3.80 -6.15 -5.69
C CYS A 7 -3.10 -4.77 -5.64
N ARG A 8 -2.92 -4.11 -6.79
CA ARG A 8 -2.69 -2.67 -6.86
C ARG A 8 -3.87 -1.85 -6.33
N ASN A 9 -5.06 -2.43 -6.36
CA ASN A 9 -6.24 -1.90 -5.70
C ASN A 9 -6.23 -2.31 -4.22
N ASP A 10 -6.35 -1.35 -3.30
CA ASP A 10 -6.29 -1.57 -1.86
C ASP A 10 -7.41 -2.51 -1.36
N ARG A 11 -8.62 -2.42 -1.93
CA ARG A 11 -9.72 -3.31 -1.57
C ARG A 11 -9.44 -4.75 -1.99
N ALA A 12 -8.96 -4.97 -3.22
CA ALA A 12 -8.59 -6.30 -3.69
C ALA A 12 -7.44 -6.88 -2.85
N PHE A 13 -6.44 -6.07 -2.50
CA PHE A 13 -5.37 -6.47 -1.60
C PHE A 13 -5.91 -6.94 -0.24
N LYS A 14 -6.79 -6.17 0.38
CA LYS A 14 -7.41 -6.52 1.67
C LYS A 14 -8.18 -7.83 1.62
N GLU A 15 -9.02 -8.01 0.60
CA GLU A 15 -9.83 -9.24 0.46
C GLU A 15 -8.94 -10.49 0.25
N VAL A 16 -7.81 -10.35 -0.46
CA VAL A 16 -6.90 -11.46 -0.71
C VAL A 16 -5.98 -11.73 0.48
N PHE A 17 -5.29 -10.70 1.00
CA PHE A 17 -4.19 -10.87 1.95
C PHE A 17 -4.60 -10.79 3.42
N LEU A 18 -5.70 -10.08 3.75
CA LEU A 18 -6.17 -9.95 5.14
C LEU A 18 -7.23 -11.00 5.52
N ASN A 19 -7.58 -11.88 4.61
CA ASN A 19 -8.40 -13.04 4.93
C ASN A 19 -7.61 -13.97 5.86
N PRO A 20 -8.14 -14.33 7.04
CA PRO A 20 -7.43 -15.20 7.99
C PRO A 20 -6.96 -16.54 7.40
N ASN A 21 -7.69 -17.06 6.40
CA ASN A 21 -7.34 -18.32 5.71
C ASN A 21 -6.15 -18.15 4.75
N ASN A 22 -5.70 -16.91 4.50
CA ASN A 22 -4.64 -16.56 3.57
C ASN A 22 -3.42 -15.94 4.27
N SER A 23 -3.29 -16.12 5.58
CA SER A 23 -2.18 -15.55 6.36
C SER A 23 -0.79 -15.97 5.86
N ASP A 24 -0.69 -17.14 5.21
CA ASP A 24 0.53 -17.62 4.55
C ASP A 24 0.91 -16.81 3.30
N LEU A 25 -0.06 -16.24 2.56
CA LEU A 25 0.22 -15.32 1.46
C LEU A 25 0.87 -14.02 1.97
N LEU A 26 0.26 -13.41 2.99
CA LEU A 26 0.80 -12.19 3.60
C LEU A 26 2.16 -12.44 4.25
N LYS A 27 2.32 -13.58 4.92
CA LYS A 27 3.58 -14.01 5.48
C LYS A 27 4.67 -14.11 4.43
N ALA A 28 4.42 -14.81 3.31
CA ALA A 28 5.39 -14.97 2.23
C ALA A 28 5.80 -13.63 1.61
N LEU A 29 4.83 -12.72 1.43
CA LEU A 29 5.09 -11.36 0.93
C LEU A 29 6.00 -10.57 1.89
N LEU A 30 5.70 -10.57 3.19
CA LEU A 30 6.49 -9.85 4.19
C LEU A 30 7.88 -10.47 4.39
N GLU A 31 8.00 -11.80 4.38
CA GLU A 31 9.30 -12.49 4.43
C GLU A 31 10.17 -12.11 3.21
N PHE A 32 9.55 -12.00 2.03
CA PHE A 32 10.24 -11.56 0.82
C PHE A 32 10.74 -10.12 0.95
N ILE A 33 9.90 -9.18 1.39
CA ILE A 33 10.23 -7.76 1.49
C ILE A 33 11.27 -7.50 2.59
N LEU A 34 11.02 -8.02 3.78
CA LEU A 34 11.82 -7.71 4.98
C LEU A 34 13.08 -8.56 5.12
N LYS A 35 13.20 -9.63 4.30
CA LYS A 35 14.30 -10.60 4.35
C LYS A 35 14.47 -11.23 5.74
N ILE A 36 13.36 -11.46 6.43
CA ILE A 36 13.29 -12.11 7.74
C ILE A 36 12.43 -13.36 7.66
N LYS A 37 12.57 -14.27 8.61
CA LYS A 37 11.65 -15.38 8.81
C LYS A 37 10.55 -14.98 9.78
N ILE A 38 9.31 -15.26 9.45
CA ILE A 38 8.13 -14.99 10.27
C ILE A 38 7.56 -16.32 10.77
N ASP A 39 7.56 -16.54 12.07
CA ASP A 39 6.99 -17.77 12.64
C ASP A 39 5.46 -17.68 12.73
N LYS A 40 4.96 -16.62 13.36
CA LYS A 40 3.53 -16.37 13.54
C LYS A 40 3.19 -14.95 13.09
N LEU A 41 2.06 -14.83 12.41
CA LEU A 41 1.55 -13.55 11.92
C LEU A 41 0.11 -13.36 12.43
N GLU A 42 -0.15 -12.19 13.00
CA GLU A 42 -1.48 -11.80 13.50
C GLU A 42 -1.92 -10.51 12.82
N ILE A 43 -3.03 -10.58 12.09
CA ILE A 43 -3.64 -9.42 11.42
C ILE A 43 -4.47 -8.67 12.44
N LYS A 44 -4.23 -7.37 12.60
CA LYS A 44 -4.96 -6.46 13.50
C LYS A 44 -5.96 -5.59 12.73
N LYS A 45 -6.78 -4.84 13.47
CA LYS A 45 -7.71 -3.87 12.88
C LYS A 45 -6.94 -2.81 12.08
N THR A 46 -7.52 -2.43 10.96
CA THR A 46 -6.94 -1.45 10.02
C THR A 46 -7.31 0.00 10.33
N GLU A 47 -8.16 0.25 11.35
CA GLU A 47 -8.57 1.60 11.75
C GLU A 47 -7.74 2.09 12.93
N LEU A 48 -7.08 3.22 12.75
CA LEU A 48 -6.37 3.95 13.80
C LEU A 48 -7.27 5.09 14.27
N LEU A 49 -7.91 4.88 15.41
CA LEU A 49 -8.79 5.89 16.03
C LEU A 49 -7.96 7.02 16.61
N SER A 50 -8.29 8.26 16.26
CA SER A 50 -7.58 9.44 16.79
C SER A 50 -7.93 9.77 18.23
N GLY A 51 -9.07 9.29 18.71
CA GLY A 51 -9.63 9.68 20.02
C GLY A 51 -10.05 11.16 20.13
N ASN A 52 -9.92 11.94 19.06
CA ASN A 52 -10.27 13.36 18.99
C ASN A 52 -11.17 13.63 17.79
N VAL A 53 -12.37 14.14 18.02
CA VAL A 53 -13.40 14.42 17.00
C VAL A 53 -12.94 15.40 15.90
N ASN A 54 -11.94 16.23 16.17
CA ASN A 54 -11.39 17.19 15.21
C ASN A 54 -10.26 16.60 14.35
N ILE A 55 -9.82 15.36 14.62
CA ILE A 55 -8.78 14.67 13.86
C ILE A 55 -9.44 13.53 13.09
N LYS A 56 -9.27 13.54 11.77
CA LYS A 56 -9.78 12.47 10.90
C LYS A 56 -9.19 11.14 11.32
N ASP A 57 -10.03 10.14 11.57
CA ASP A 57 -9.59 8.77 11.79
C ASP A 57 -8.77 8.30 10.60
N LYS A 58 -7.65 7.68 10.90
CA LYS A 58 -6.72 7.19 9.90
C LYS A 58 -7.08 5.74 9.59
N ARG A 59 -7.24 5.45 8.32
CA ARG A 59 -7.40 4.08 7.83
C ARG A 59 -6.12 3.68 7.13
N VAL A 60 -5.52 2.62 7.63
CA VAL A 60 -4.36 1.97 7.02
C VAL A 60 -4.82 0.70 6.29
N ASP A 61 -4.07 0.26 5.28
CA ASP A 61 -4.50 -0.89 4.52
C ASP A 61 -4.36 -2.18 5.31
N ALA A 62 -3.28 -2.35 6.06
CA ALA A 62 -3.12 -3.48 6.97
C ALA A 62 -2.20 -3.15 8.15
N ILE A 63 -2.50 -3.71 9.33
CA ILE A 63 -1.60 -3.76 10.49
C ILE A 63 -1.39 -5.21 10.88
N VAL A 64 -0.13 -5.60 11.01
CA VAL A 64 0.29 -6.97 11.29
C VAL A 64 1.26 -6.99 12.46
N HIS A 65 1.06 -7.97 13.37
CA HIS A 65 2.00 -8.23 14.44
C HIS A 65 2.71 -9.58 14.20
N THR A 66 4.02 -9.59 14.40
CA THR A 66 4.84 -10.80 14.32
C THR A 66 6.05 -10.69 15.24
N GLY A 67 6.15 -11.59 16.23
CA GLY A 67 7.19 -11.49 17.27
C GLY A 67 7.17 -10.12 17.94
N ASN A 68 8.30 -9.43 17.92
CA ASN A 68 8.46 -8.08 18.44
C ASN A 68 8.27 -6.99 17.36
N LYS A 69 7.55 -7.25 16.26
CA LYS A 69 7.37 -6.31 15.16
C LYS A 69 5.91 -5.95 14.97
N LYS A 70 5.64 -4.66 14.81
CA LYS A 70 4.38 -4.12 14.32
C LYS A 70 4.62 -3.59 12.92
N ILE A 71 3.94 -4.15 11.94
CA ILE A 71 4.13 -3.84 10.52
C ILE A 71 2.85 -3.23 10.00
N GLU A 72 2.93 -2.03 9.47
CA GLU A 72 1.90 -1.37 8.70
C GLU A 72 2.19 -1.58 7.21
N ILE A 73 1.16 -1.84 6.42
CA ILE A 73 1.26 -1.99 4.97
C ILE A 73 0.32 -0.98 4.32
N GLU A 74 0.83 -0.23 3.36
CA GLU A 74 0.09 0.76 2.57
C GLU A 74 0.21 0.45 1.07
N ILE A 75 -0.93 0.49 0.38
CA ILE A 75 -1.05 0.28 -1.06
C ILE A 75 -1.24 1.64 -1.75
N ASN A 76 -0.20 2.13 -2.41
CA ASN A 76 -0.21 3.41 -3.11
C ASN A 76 -0.31 3.18 -4.62
N SER A 77 -1.52 3.03 -5.15
CA SER A 77 -1.77 2.75 -6.59
C SER A 77 -1.20 3.81 -7.53
N GLN A 78 -0.83 4.98 -7.02
CA GLN A 78 -0.20 6.09 -7.74
C GLN A 78 0.73 6.85 -6.81
N ASN A 79 1.86 7.35 -7.33
CA ASN A 79 2.72 8.26 -6.61
C ASN A 79 2.08 9.67 -6.53
N LYS A 80 2.06 10.26 -5.34
CA LYS A 80 1.51 11.59 -5.04
C LYS A 80 2.45 12.32 -4.08
N ASP A 81 2.59 13.63 -4.21
CA ASP A 81 3.51 14.46 -3.42
C ASP A 81 3.30 14.36 -1.90
N TYR A 82 2.06 14.09 -1.46
CA TYR A 82 1.72 13.98 -0.04
C TYR A 82 1.98 12.60 0.58
N LEU A 83 2.37 11.59 -0.19
CA LEU A 83 2.48 10.21 0.32
C LEU A 83 3.47 10.07 1.46
N HIS A 84 4.64 10.68 1.35
CA HIS A 84 5.64 10.64 2.42
C HIS A 84 5.14 11.27 3.71
N THR A 85 4.46 12.43 3.62
CA THR A 85 3.85 13.09 4.78
C THR A 85 2.75 12.24 5.42
N ARG A 86 1.88 11.63 4.59
CA ARG A 86 0.81 10.72 5.05
C ARG A 86 1.40 9.50 5.74
N SER A 87 2.35 8.85 5.11
CA SER A 87 3.08 7.68 5.59
C SER A 87 3.73 7.97 6.94
N THR A 88 4.45 9.08 7.05
CA THR A 88 5.06 9.52 8.32
C THR A 88 4.01 9.71 9.41
N ALA A 89 2.87 10.33 9.10
CA ALA A 89 1.79 10.53 10.07
C ALA A 89 1.18 9.19 10.55
N TYR A 90 1.12 8.17 9.70
CA TYR A 90 0.61 6.85 10.05
C TYR A 90 1.57 6.10 10.96
N ILE A 91 2.84 5.98 10.59
CA ILE A 91 3.83 5.29 11.42
C ILE A 91 4.04 5.97 12.78
N CYS A 92 3.98 7.32 12.85
CA CYS A 92 4.03 8.04 14.11
C CYS A 92 2.84 7.70 15.02
N ASN A 93 1.64 7.50 14.46
CA ASN A 93 0.47 7.10 15.23
C ASN A 93 0.65 5.69 15.81
N ILE A 94 1.17 4.76 15.02
CA ILE A 94 1.46 3.39 15.48
C ILE A 94 2.58 3.41 16.54
N TYR A 95 3.60 4.21 16.33
CA TYR A 95 4.68 4.39 17.31
C TYR A 95 4.14 4.90 18.64
N GLN A 96 3.30 5.95 18.61
CA GLN A 96 2.65 6.49 19.80
C GLN A 96 1.74 5.46 20.50
N SER A 97 0.97 4.67 19.74
CA SER A 97 0.08 3.63 20.28
C SER A 97 0.84 2.47 20.96
N ASN A 98 2.15 2.39 20.75
CA ASN A 98 3.00 1.39 21.36
C ASN A 98 3.44 1.75 22.79
N ALA A 99 3.27 3.01 23.21
CA ALA A 99 3.59 3.46 24.55
C ALA A 99 2.31 3.52 25.40
N SER A 100 2.24 2.75 26.49
CA SER A 100 1.19 2.90 27.48
C SER A 100 1.64 3.88 28.58
N VAL A 101 0.67 4.43 29.32
CA VAL A 101 0.94 5.41 30.43
C VAL A 101 1.88 4.85 31.52
N TRP A 102 1.95 3.51 31.59
CA TRP A 102 2.71 2.78 32.62
C TRP A 102 3.94 2.06 32.06
N ASP A 103 4.17 2.09 30.74
CA ASP A 103 5.32 1.44 30.13
C ASP A 103 6.55 2.34 30.17
N THR A 104 7.69 1.76 30.46
CA THR A 104 8.98 2.37 30.14
C THR A 104 9.10 2.41 28.61
N TYR A 105 9.41 3.59 28.05
CA TYR A 105 9.73 3.70 26.64
C TYR A 105 10.87 2.74 26.33
N ASN A 106 10.60 1.68 25.57
CA ASN A 106 11.60 0.72 25.16
C ASN A 106 11.65 0.59 23.62
N GLU A 107 12.79 0.19 23.12
CA GLU A 107 13.02 -0.03 21.68
C GLU A 107 12.87 -1.52 21.31
N ASP A 108 12.23 -2.34 22.16
CA ASP A 108 12.15 -3.78 21.95
C ASP A 108 11.16 -4.17 20.82
N THR A 109 10.22 -3.25 20.52
CA THR A 109 9.26 -3.47 19.42
C THR A 109 9.66 -2.67 18.19
N ASP A 110 9.99 -3.35 17.10
CA ASP A 110 10.21 -2.70 15.81
C ASP A 110 8.88 -2.21 15.22
N ILE A 111 8.82 -0.94 14.88
CA ILE A 111 7.72 -0.32 14.16
C ILE A 111 8.14 -0.15 12.71
N ILE A 112 7.51 -0.90 11.84
CA ILE A 112 7.87 -0.99 10.44
C ILE A 112 6.69 -0.54 9.59
N GLN A 113 6.93 0.32 8.63
CA GLN A 113 5.98 0.64 7.57
C GLN A 113 6.49 0.11 6.23
N VAL A 114 5.62 -0.54 5.49
CA VAL A 114 5.87 -1.05 4.14
C VAL A 114 4.91 -0.36 3.18
N ASN A 115 5.44 0.52 2.34
CA ASN A 115 4.69 1.19 1.29
C ASN A 115 4.92 0.47 -0.04
N LEU A 116 3.89 -0.11 -0.63
CA LEU A 116 3.91 -0.62 -2.00
C LEU A 116 3.45 0.50 -2.92
N THR A 117 4.37 1.11 -3.68
CA THR A 117 4.08 2.35 -4.42
C THR A 117 4.30 2.16 -5.92
N TRP A 118 3.26 2.48 -6.71
CA TRP A 118 3.31 2.58 -8.17
C TRP A 118 3.48 4.03 -8.61
N GLY A 119 4.13 4.23 -9.76
CA GLY A 119 4.40 5.57 -10.32
C GLY A 119 5.71 6.18 -9.85
N LEU A 120 6.61 5.38 -9.27
CA LEU A 120 7.98 5.80 -8.91
C LEU A 120 8.96 5.73 -10.08
N GLY A 121 8.59 5.01 -11.15
CA GLY A 121 9.40 4.85 -12.36
C GLY A 121 10.25 3.59 -12.40
N ARG A 122 10.22 2.91 -13.57
CA ARG A 122 10.84 1.59 -13.79
C ARG A 122 12.36 1.55 -13.67
N ASN A 123 13.03 2.68 -13.80
CA ASN A 123 14.51 2.76 -13.77
C ASN A 123 15.06 3.17 -12.40
N ASN A 124 14.20 3.44 -11.44
CA ASN A 124 14.59 3.76 -10.08
C ASN A 124 14.87 2.47 -9.28
N ASP A 125 15.48 2.64 -8.11
CA ASP A 125 15.80 1.54 -7.22
C ASP A 125 14.58 0.69 -6.87
N GLU A 126 14.79 -0.61 -6.66
CA GLU A 126 13.78 -1.56 -6.21
C GLU A 126 13.10 -1.11 -4.91
N MET A 127 13.92 -0.60 -3.96
CA MET A 127 13.48 -0.28 -2.61
C MET A 127 14.35 0.81 -2.00
N LYS A 128 13.72 1.68 -1.21
CA LYS A 128 14.40 2.62 -0.30
C LYS A 128 14.00 2.34 1.13
N ILE A 129 14.97 2.41 2.04
CA ILE A 129 14.76 2.22 3.47
C ILE A 129 15.08 3.52 4.20
N TYR A 130 14.09 4.06 4.90
CA TYR A 130 14.23 5.29 5.67
C TYR A 130 14.30 4.97 7.16
N LYS A 131 15.19 5.67 7.86
CA LYS A 131 15.41 5.59 9.31
C LYS A 131 15.65 6.98 9.86
N ILE A 132 15.40 7.17 11.16
CA ILE A 132 15.72 8.43 11.83
C ILE A 132 17.18 8.38 12.28
N MET A 133 18.01 9.31 11.79
CA MET A 133 19.44 9.39 12.08
C MET A 133 19.93 10.83 12.00
N ASN A 134 21.11 11.07 12.60
CA ASN A 134 21.78 12.36 12.48
C ASN A 134 22.52 12.48 11.14
N GLU A 135 23.18 13.63 10.92
CA GLU A 135 23.95 13.94 9.70
C GLU A 135 25.17 13.03 9.48
N LYS A 136 25.60 12.28 10.51
CA LYS A 136 26.70 11.30 10.42
C LYS A 136 26.22 9.88 10.16
N GLY A 137 24.89 9.67 10.05
CA GLY A 137 24.28 8.36 9.87
C GLY A 137 24.12 7.53 11.15
N GLU A 138 24.32 8.14 12.32
CA GLU A 138 24.06 7.48 13.61
C GLU A 138 22.55 7.45 13.88
N LEU A 139 22.00 6.27 14.17
CA LEU A 139 20.57 6.11 14.42
C LEU A 139 20.14 6.84 15.70
N TYR A 140 19.11 7.70 15.59
CA TYR A 140 18.48 8.34 16.74
C TYR A 140 17.53 7.37 17.46
N VAL A 141 16.73 6.61 16.69
CA VAL A 141 15.94 5.46 17.16
C VAL A 141 16.19 4.27 16.25
N LYS A 142 16.25 3.06 16.81
CA LYS A 142 16.57 1.83 16.07
C LYS A 142 15.34 1.17 15.47
N ASN A 143 14.21 1.33 16.14
CA ASN A 143 12.97 0.58 15.91
C ASN A 143 11.94 1.32 15.05
N PHE A 144 12.32 2.40 14.33
CA PHE A 144 11.46 3.15 13.42
C PHE A 144 11.99 3.02 12.00
N ILE A 145 11.29 2.24 11.16
CA ILE A 145 11.79 1.87 9.83
C ILE A 145 10.68 2.00 8.79
N ILE A 146 10.93 2.70 7.69
CA ILE A 146 10.01 2.77 6.55
C ILE A 146 10.66 2.11 5.34
N TYR A 147 9.98 1.14 4.74
CA TYR A 147 10.30 0.53 3.46
C TYR A 147 9.41 1.16 2.39
N GLU A 148 10.00 1.79 1.39
CA GLU A 148 9.32 2.23 0.18
C GLU A 148 9.70 1.32 -0.97
N ILE A 149 8.74 0.54 -1.43
CA ILE A 149 8.92 -0.47 -2.47
C ILE A 149 8.43 0.11 -3.80
N ASN A 150 9.31 0.12 -4.79
CA ASN A 150 9.00 0.57 -6.15
C ASN A 150 8.35 -0.56 -6.96
N MET A 151 7.03 -0.52 -7.09
CA MET A 151 6.31 -1.57 -7.81
C MET A 151 6.56 -1.52 -9.31
N ASP A 152 6.87 -0.35 -9.90
CA ASP A 152 7.22 -0.24 -11.33
C ASP A 152 8.52 -0.96 -11.67
N TYR A 153 9.42 -1.19 -10.69
CA TYR A 153 10.62 -1.99 -10.86
C TYR A 153 10.28 -3.46 -11.17
N TYR A 154 9.28 -4.00 -10.50
CA TYR A 154 8.82 -5.38 -10.71
C TYR A 154 8.05 -5.55 -12.02
N ASP A 155 7.31 -4.52 -12.48
CA ASP A 155 6.75 -4.48 -13.81
C ASP A 155 7.83 -4.59 -14.88
N LYS A 156 8.94 -3.87 -14.73
CA LYS A 156 10.09 -3.95 -15.64
C LYS A 156 10.64 -5.38 -15.71
N ILE A 157 10.76 -6.09 -14.58
CA ILE A 157 11.23 -7.48 -14.56
C ILE A 157 10.27 -8.37 -15.33
N TRP A 158 8.95 -8.24 -15.13
CA TRP A 158 7.95 -9.02 -15.84
C TRP A 158 8.05 -8.85 -17.36
N TYR A 159 8.13 -7.61 -17.82
CA TYR A 159 8.21 -7.32 -19.25
C TYR A 159 9.60 -7.60 -19.87
N SER A 160 10.65 -7.79 -19.07
CA SER A 160 11.96 -8.22 -19.56
C SER A 160 11.98 -9.66 -20.07
N LYS A 161 10.99 -10.48 -19.65
CA LYS A 161 10.88 -11.92 -19.94
C LYS A 161 12.07 -12.75 -19.46
N ASN A 162 12.83 -12.25 -18.51
CA ASN A 162 13.88 -13.01 -17.85
C ASN A 162 13.27 -13.95 -16.80
N GLU A 163 13.18 -15.24 -17.14
CA GLU A 163 12.51 -16.25 -16.32
C GLU A 163 13.12 -16.40 -14.91
N GLU A 164 14.45 -16.28 -14.80
CA GLU A 164 15.16 -16.39 -13.53
C GLU A 164 14.82 -15.22 -12.60
N GLU A 165 14.88 -14.00 -13.13
CA GLU A 165 14.51 -12.79 -12.38
C GLU A 165 13.01 -12.76 -12.04
N ILE A 166 12.14 -13.22 -12.95
CA ILE A 166 10.70 -13.34 -12.69
C ILE A 166 10.46 -14.31 -11.53
N LYS A 167 11.08 -15.50 -11.56
CA LYS A 167 10.94 -16.50 -10.51
C LYS A 167 11.44 -16.00 -9.15
N LYS A 168 12.55 -15.28 -9.14
CA LYS A 168 13.14 -14.69 -7.93
C LYS A 168 12.21 -13.64 -7.30
N ASN A 169 11.49 -12.86 -8.12
CA ASN A 169 10.66 -11.74 -7.70
C ASN A 169 9.15 -12.00 -7.81
N GLN A 170 8.74 -13.25 -7.97
CA GLN A 170 7.37 -13.64 -8.31
C GLN A 170 6.31 -13.13 -7.33
N TYR A 171 6.62 -13.02 -6.03
CA TYR A 171 5.66 -12.57 -5.01
C TYR A 171 5.33 -11.09 -5.09
N MET A 172 6.21 -10.28 -5.65
CA MET A 172 5.93 -8.87 -5.92
C MET A 172 5.27 -8.68 -7.28
N ILE A 173 5.77 -9.38 -8.29
CA ILE A 173 5.25 -9.32 -9.66
C ILE A 173 3.77 -9.70 -9.71
N MET A 174 3.35 -10.77 -9.01
CA MET A 174 1.97 -11.27 -9.05
C MET A 174 0.93 -10.23 -8.60
N LEU A 175 1.33 -9.19 -7.84
CA LEU A 175 0.40 -8.22 -7.25
C LEU A 175 -0.30 -7.33 -8.28
N ASP A 176 0.30 -7.11 -9.46
CA ASP A 176 -0.23 -6.20 -10.50
C ASP A 176 -0.50 -6.89 -11.86
N LEU A 177 -0.43 -8.21 -11.92
CA LEU A 177 -0.70 -8.95 -13.14
C LEU A 177 -2.20 -9.20 -13.35
N ASP A 178 -2.66 -9.05 -14.59
CA ASP A 178 -4.02 -9.38 -14.97
C ASP A 178 -4.26 -10.91 -15.02
N LYS A 179 -5.55 -11.32 -15.20
CA LYS A 179 -5.95 -12.73 -15.25
C LYS A 179 -5.23 -13.54 -16.34
N LYS A 180 -4.84 -12.90 -17.45
CA LYS A 180 -4.16 -13.60 -18.56
C LYS A 180 -2.68 -13.76 -18.25
N GLU A 181 -2.06 -12.73 -17.68
CA GLU A 181 -0.67 -12.72 -17.31
C GLU A 181 -0.36 -13.69 -16.17
N LEU A 182 -1.23 -13.74 -15.14
CA LEU A 182 -1.12 -14.66 -14.03
C LEU A 182 -1.04 -16.14 -14.43
N LYS A 183 -1.64 -16.53 -15.58
CA LYS A 183 -1.54 -17.89 -16.10
C LYS A 183 -0.12 -18.28 -16.53
N ASN A 184 0.69 -17.27 -16.86
CA ASN A 184 2.05 -17.44 -17.36
C ASN A 184 3.12 -17.29 -16.27
N MET A 185 2.69 -17.06 -15.01
CA MET A 185 3.61 -16.96 -13.87
C MET A 185 4.29 -18.31 -13.58
N PRO A 186 5.57 -18.30 -13.16
CA PRO A 186 6.19 -19.46 -12.52
C PRO A 186 5.37 -19.89 -11.30
N LYS A 187 5.05 -21.17 -11.23
CA LYS A 187 4.15 -21.71 -10.20
C LYS A 187 4.90 -22.25 -9.01
N ASP A 188 4.45 -21.88 -7.83
CA ASP A 188 4.71 -22.54 -6.57
C ASP A 188 3.43 -22.51 -5.70
N LYS A 189 3.48 -23.11 -4.54
CA LYS A 189 2.32 -23.20 -3.63
C LYS A 189 1.72 -21.81 -3.28
N ILE A 190 2.55 -20.78 -3.14
CA ILE A 190 2.12 -19.40 -2.78
C ILE A 190 1.50 -18.73 -3.97
N VAL A 191 2.15 -18.78 -5.14
CA VAL A 191 1.62 -18.20 -6.38
C VAL A 191 0.29 -18.86 -6.78
N ASP A 192 0.20 -20.18 -6.73
CA ASP A 192 -1.05 -20.92 -7.04
C ASP A 192 -2.18 -20.53 -6.08
N LYS A 193 -1.87 -20.40 -4.79
CA LYS A 193 -2.84 -19.96 -3.78
C LYS A 193 -3.27 -18.50 -4.04
N TYR A 194 -2.34 -17.61 -4.37
CA TYR A 194 -2.65 -16.22 -4.73
C TYR A 194 -3.59 -16.15 -5.92
N ILE A 195 -3.26 -16.84 -7.03
CA ILE A 195 -4.08 -16.87 -8.25
C ILE A 195 -5.50 -17.36 -7.94
N THR A 196 -5.62 -18.41 -7.13
CA THR A 196 -6.92 -18.93 -6.72
C THR A 196 -7.71 -17.87 -5.95
N ASN A 197 -7.12 -17.23 -4.95
CA ASN A 197 -7.83 -16.29 -4.09
C ASN A 197 -8.17 -14.98 -4.80
N VAL A 198 -7.26 -14.40 -5.59
CA VAL A 198 -7.57 -13.20 -6.37
C VAL A 198 -8.65 -13.46 -7.42
N THR A 199 -8.73 -14.68 -7.95
CA THR A 199 -9.80 -15.08 -8.87
C THR A 199 -11.13 -15.23 -8.14
N ILE A 200 -11.16 -15.83 -6.95
CA ILE A 200 -12.36 -15.92 -6.10
C ILE A 200 -12.88 -14.52 -5.78
N VAL A 201 -12.02 -13.62 -5.30
CA VAL A 201 -12.41 -12.23 -4.98
C VAL A 201 -12.99 -11.53 -6.21
N ASN A 202 -12.35 -11.66 -7.38
CA ASN A 202 -12.85 -11.03 -8.61
C ASN A 202 -14.14 -11.66 -9.18
N ASN A 203 -14.46 -12.89 -8.79
CA ASN A 203 -15.73 -13.56 -9.16
C ASN A 203 -16.84 -13.35 -8.11
N ASP A 204 -16.56 -12.68 -7.01
CA ASP A 204 -17.55 -12.37 -5.98
C ASP A 204 -18.48 -11.23 -6.43
N PRO A 205 -19.80 -11.46 -6.57
CA PRO A 205 -20.73 -10.43 -7.00
C PRO A 205 -20.80 -9.21 -6.07
N GLU A 206 -20.62 -9.39 -4.76
CA GLU A 206 -20.64 -8.29 -3.79
C GLU A 206 -19.39 -7.42 -3.95
N PHE A 207 -18.23 -8.03 -4.16
CA PHE A 207 -16.98 -7.32 -4.46
C PHE A 207 -17.11 -6.52 -5.77
N GLN A 208 -17.61 -7.13 -6.84
CA GLN A 208 -17.78 -6.47 -8.14
C GLN A 208 -18.78 -5.30 -8.04
N LYS A 209 -19.87 -5.48 -7.32
CA LYS A 209 -20.85 -4.42 -7.07
C LYS A 209 -20.23 -3.26 -6.30
N TYR A 210 -19.49 -3.54 -5.21
CA TYR A 210 -18.78 -2.52 -4.42
C TYR A 210 -17.80 -1.73 -5.29
N MET A 211 -17.00 -2.41 -6.10
CA MET A 211 -16.01 -1.77 -6.96
C MET A 211 -16.65 -0.88 -8.03
N SER A 212 -17.76 -1.34 -8.63
CA SER A 212 -18.53 -0.53 -9.59
C SER A 212 -19.09 0.75 -8.95
N GLU A 213 -19.69 0.65 -7.75
CA GLU A 213 -20.18 1.81 -7.02
C GLU A 213 -19.09 2.80 -6.62
N GLU A 214 -17.89 2.29 -6.27
CA GLU A 214 -16.74 3.12 -5.94
C GLU A 214 -16.18 3.85 -7.17
N GLU A 215 -16.11 3.17 -8.31
CA GLU A 215 -15.72 3.79 -9.58
C GLU A 215 -16.67 4.88 -10.02
N ASP A 216 -17.99 4.65 -9.86
CA ASP A 216 -18.98 5.64 -10.21
C ASP A 216 -18.92 6.86 -9.28
N LYS A 217 -18.70 6.66 -7.98
CA LYS A 217 -18.45 7.78 -7.04
C LYS A 217 -17.21 8.58 -7.44
N LYS A 218 -16.11 7.92 -7.84
CA LYS A 218 -14.89 8.59 -8.30
C LYS A 218 -15.15 9.38 -9.59
N LYS A 219 -15.91 8.85 -10.55
CA LYS A 219 -16.29 9.55 -11.78
C LYS A 219 -17.08 10.82 -11.47
N ILE A 220 -18.11 10.73 -10.61
CA ILE A 220 -18.92 11.87 -10.18
C ILE A 220 -18.03 12.93 -9.48
N GLN A 221 -17.18 12.51 -8.56
CA GLN A 221 -16.27 13.43 -7.87
C GLN A 221 -15.31 14.14 -8.83
N ASN A 222 -14.75 13.41 -9.80
CA ASN A 222 -13.86 13.98 -10.81
C ASN A 222 -14.61 14.97 -11.73
N SER A 223 -15.86 14.68 -12.10
CA SER A 223 -16.71 15.61 -12.86
C SER A 223 -16.93 16.91 -12.09
N LEU A 224 -17.34 16.82 -10.83
CA LEU A 224 -17.56 17.99 -9.97
C LEU A 224 -16.27 18.81 -9.78
N LEU A 225 -15.12 18.17 -9.62
CA LEU A 225 -13.82 18.86 -9.54
C LEU A 225 -13.44 19.54 -10.86
N SER A 226 -13.75 18.93 -12.01
CA SER A 226 -13.52 19.53 -13.32
C SER A 226 -14.39 20.77 -13.51
N GLU A 227 -15.69 20.67 -13.20
CA GLU A 227 -16.63 21.77 -13.26
C GLU A 227 -16.21 22.94 -12.35
N ALA A 228 -15.87 22.66 -11.08
CA ALA A 228 -15.40 23.68 -10.14
C ALA A 228 -14.10 24.35 -10.61
N LYS A 229 -13.20 23.61 -11.27
CA LYS A 229 -11.97 24.15 -11.85
C LYS A 229 -12.27 25.07 -13.04
N GLU A 230 -13.18 24.67 -13.93
CA GLU A 230 -13.62 25.49 -15.07
C GLU A 230 -14.29 26.77 -14.63
N GLU A 231 -15.19 26.69 -13.63
CA GLU A 231 -15.83 27.87 -13.03
C GLU A 231 -14.79 28.81 -12.38
N GLY A 232 -13.83 28.26 -11.61
CA GLY A 232 -12.75 29.04 -11.00
C GLY A 232 -11.87 29.76 -12.03
N ILE A 233 -11.55 29.09 -13.15
CA ILE A 233 -10.81 29.70 -14.27
C ILE A 233 -11.65 30.82 -14.91
N SER A 234 -12.93 30.57 -15.19
CA SER A 234 -13.83 31.56 -15.78
C SER A 234 -13.99 32.82 -14.90
N GLN A 235 -14.17 32.62 -13.59
CA GLN A 235 -14.24 33.71 -12.61
C GLN A 235 -12.91 34.49 -12.52
N GLY A 236 -11.77 33.80 -12.51
CA GLY A 236 -10.45 34.40 -12.48
C GLY A 236 -10.18 35.24 -13.72
N ILE A 237 -10.56 34.75 -14.90
CA ILE A 237 -10.46 35.53 -16.17
C ILE A 237 -11.36 36.76 -16.11
N SER A 238 -12.63 36.62 -15.68
CA SER A 238 -13.57 37.76 -15.57
C SER A 238 -13.08 38.82 -14.60
N GLN A 239 -12.56 38.42 -13.44
CA GLN A 239 -11.97 39.35 -12.46
C GLN A 239 -10.70 40.02 -12.98
N GLY A 240 -9.84 39.27 -13.70
CA GLY A 240 -8.64 39.81 -14.33
C GLY A 240 -8.96 40.86 -15.37
N TYR A 241 -9.99 40.70 -16.20
CA TYR A 241 -10.47 41.69 -17.15
C TYR A 241 -11.05 42.92 -16.46
N THR A 242 -11.72 42.78 -15.32
CA THR A 242 -12.36 43.92 -14.60
C THR A 242 -11.32 44.71 -13.79
N SER A 243 -10.22 44.06 -13.36
CA SER A 243 -9.15 44.75 -12.58
C SER A 243 -8.05 45.35 -13.46
N GLY A 244 -8.07 45.13 -14.75
CA GLY A 244 -7.07 45.60 -15.72
C GLY A 244 -7.45 46.85 -16.51
N ILE A 245 -8.52 47.59 -16.09
CA ILE A 245 -8.94 48.88 -16.67
C ILE A 245 -8.50 50.02 -15.77
#